data_95d87d36169c72288ef35c2a31e44eab
#
_entry.id   95d87d36169c72288ef35c2a31e44eab
#
_cell.length_a   1.000
_cell.length_b   1.000
_cell.length_c   1.000
_cell.angle_alpha   90.00
_cell.angle_beta   90.00
_cell.angle_gamma   90.00
#
_symmetry.space_group_name_H-M   'P 1'
#
loop_
_entity.id
_entity.type
_entity.pdbx_description
1 polymer ?
#
loop_
_entity_poly.entity_id
_entity_poly.type
_entity_poly.pdbx_seq_one_letter_code
_entity_poly.pdbx_strand_id
1 'polypeptide(L)'
;MNDLVYLIGFSGTGKSSVAKLIAKALEWSFIDMDDEIESASEMSISEIFQTKGEKWFRKEESKLLNNISLKDRHIISTGGGVPVKEQNMNLMLKTGYVICLDASVDHIVARLSVLSDRNNKLNDRPKMTNLSLEDISNFKSERANIYSRANFTINTNELTVEQVTNELLKSIGKFLNILNVNEWEKIDGFCTSVENINNIYPVYVGSDLYEKLPQILEPYLIKRKMFLLADDGSKLYMRKIQKIFELNNIKTTTLVLNPGEQSKSLENTSSIYEWLSSEQADRDDILLGIGGGMVGDISGYVAATYMRGIKFVLIPTTLLSMSDSSIGGKTAIDVNNIKNLVGSFHNPSLVLSDLRALDTLPQRQINSGWAELIKHGFIKDRKLLDQMINIKEFNYLNEELISIIKKSIKINLLFSWHLMNQK
;
A
#
# COMPACT_ATOMS: atom_id res chain seq x y z
N MET A 1 8.44 -5.45 11.29
CA MET A 1 7.17 -6.09 11.70
C MET A 1 6.77 -6.92 10.51
N ASN A 2 6.38 -8.16 10.68
CA ASN A 2 6.03 -9.02 9.55
C ASN A 2 4.62 -8.67 9.05
N ASP A 3 4.32 -8.97 7.79
CA ASP A 3 2.98 -8.80 7.21
C ASP A 3 2.05 -9.91 7.74
N LEU A 4 1.70 -9.84 9.02
CA LEU A 4 0.81 -10.79 9.70
C LEU A 4 -0.47 -10.07 10.14
N VAL A 5 -1.61 -10.72 9.93
CA VAL A 5 -2.92 -10.25 10.43
C VAL A 5 -3.55 -11.35 11.27
N TYR A 6 -3.82 -11.02 12.53
CA TYR A 6 -4.47 -11.92 13.49
C TYR A 6 -5.92 -11.53 13.69
N LEU A 7 -6.84 -12.44 13.39
CA LEU A 7 -8.26 -12.27 13.72
C LEU A 7 -8.55 -12.91 15.06
N ILE A 8 -8.89 -12.09 16.05
CA ILE A 8 -9.32 -12.50 17.39
C ILE A 8 -10.81 -12.25 17.59
N GLY A 9 -11.38 -12.74 18.65
CA GLY A 9 -12.78 -12.55 19.01
C GLY A 9 -13.42 -13.83 19.56
N PHE A 10 -14.64 -13.71 20.03
CA PHE A 10 -15.37 -14.82 20.61
C PHE A 10 -15.70 -15.91 19.58
N SER A 11 -16.00 -17.12 20.04
CA SER A 11 -16.46 -18.20 19.14
C SER A 11 -17.80 -17.80 18.48
N GLY A 12 -17.98 -18.09 17.19
CA GLY A 12 -19.19 -17.71 16.45
C GLY A 12 -19.19 -16.30 15.86
N THR A 13 -18.13 -15.51 16.02
CA THR A 13 -18.03 -14.16 15.41
C THR A 13 -17.63 -14.15 13.93
N GLY A 14 -17.33 -15.32 13.33
CA GLY A 14 -17.06 -15.45 11.89
C GLY A 14 -15.59 -15.36 11.49
N LYS A 15 -14.63 -15.43 12.42
CA LYS A 15 -13.18 -15.28 12.17
C LYS A 15 -12.66 -16.10 10.99
N SER A 16 -12.86 -17.41 11.01
CA SER A 16 -12.32 -18.32 9.97
C SER A 16 -12.90 -18.05 8.59
N SER A 17 -14.21 -17.73 8.51
CA SER A 17 -14.87 -17.40 7.23
C SER A 17 -14.32 -16.10 6.63
N VAL A 18 -14.20 -15.07 7.46
CA VAL A 18 -13.67 -13.77 7.08
C VAL A 18 -12.18 -13.87 6.74
N ALA A 19 -11.39 -14.59 7.55
CA ALA A 19 -9.96 -14.81 7.32
C ALA A 19 -9.66 -15.44 5.95
N LYS A 20 -10.43 -16.46 5.56
CA LYS A 20 -10.30 -17.10 4.24
C LYS A 20 -10.53 -16.14 3.09
N LEU A 21 -11.53 -15.27 3.19
CA LEU A 21 -11.83 -14.27 2.14
C LEU A 21 -10.77 -13.19 2.07
N ILE A 22 -10.26 -12.71 3.22
CA ILE A 22 -9.17 -11.73 3.27
C ILE A 22 -7.90 -12.33 2.66
N ALA A 23 -7.53 -13.56 3.05
CA ALA A 23 -6.35 -14.25 2.53
C ALA A 23 -6.43 -14.40 1.00
N LYS A 24 -7.59 -14.79 0.47
CA LYS A 24 -7.84 -14.88 -0.97
C LYS A 24 -7.70 -13.51 -1.66
N ALA A 25 -8.25 -12.45 -1.06
CA ALA A 25 -8.22 -11.12 -1.65
C ALA A 25 -6.83 -10.49 -1.68
N LEU A 26 -5.99 -10.79 -0.68
CA LEU A 26 -4.60 -10.31 -0.57
C LEU A 26 -3.58 -11.26 -1.21
N GLU A 27 -4.02 -12.43 -1.70
CA GLU A 27 -3.13 -13.51 -2.17
C GLU A 27 -2.12 -13.96 -1.09
N TRP A 28 -2.56 -13.94 0.17
CA TRP A 28 -1.78 -14.36 1.32
C TRP A 28 -2.17 -15.76 1.77
N SER A 29 -1.29 -16.41 2.53
CA SER A 29 -1.59 -17.70 3.13
C SER A 29 -2.59 -17.57 4.28
N PHE A 30 -3.41 -18.58 4.49
CA PHE A 30 -4.37 -18.66 5.58
C PHE A 30 -3.97 -19.75 6.58
N ILE A 31 -4.11 -19.47 7.87
CA ILE A 31 -3.94 -20.42 8.97
C ILE A 31 -5.13 -20.31 9.91
N ASP A 32 -5.79 -21.44 10.19
CA ASP A 32 -6.68 -21.57 11.35
C ASP A 32 -5.93 -22.34 12.45
N MET A 33 -5.74 -21.70 13.60
CA MET A 33 -4.95 -22.29 14.68
C MET A 33 -5.64 -23.51 15.31
N ASP A 34 -6.96 -23.53 15.32
CA ASP A 34 -7.74 -24.67 15.83
C ASP A 34 -7.53 -25.88 14.90
N ASP A 35 -7.69 -25.71 13.58
CA ASP A 35 -7.49 -26.75 12.55
C ASP A 35 -6.04 -27.29 12.57
N GLU A 36 -5.03 -26.42 12.73
CA GLU A 36 -3.61 -26.81 12.80
C GLU A 36 -3.30 -27.70 14.03
N ILE A 37 -3.89 -27.37 15.20
CA ILE A 37 -3.69 -28.17 16.42
C ILE A 37 -4.36 -29.52 16.30
N GLU A 38 -5.59 -29.60 15.73
CA GLU A 38 -6.27 -30.85 15.46
C GLU A 38 -5.47 -31.73 14.52
N SER A 39 -5.00 -31.16 13.41
CA SER A 39 -4.18 -31.87 12.41
C SER A 39 -2.86 -32.41 13.01
N ALA A 40 -2.17 -31.58 13.82
CA ALA A 40 -0.90 -31.97 14.43
C ALA A 40 -1.04 -33.00 15.55
N SER A 41 -2.21 -33.07 16.20
CA SER A 41 -2.48 -34.02 17.30
C SER A 41 -3.22 -35.27 16.85
N GLU A 42 -3.73 -35.29 15.62
CA GLU A 42 -4.62 -36.32 15.06
C GLU A 42 -5.89 -36.55 15.94
N MET A 43 -6.34 -35.50 16.63
CA MET A 43 -7.47 -35.54 17.58
C MET A 43 -8.30 -34.26 17.39
N SER A 44 -9.62 -34.39 17.59
CA SER A 44 -10.48 -33.21 17.72
C SER A 44 -10.19 -32.44 19.02
N ILE A 45 -10.49 -31.14 19.04
CA ILE A 45 -10.32 -30.30 20.24
C ILE A 45 -11.04 -30.90 21.43
N SER A 46 -12.21 -31.50 21.21
CA SER A 46 -12.99 -32.21 22.27
C SER A 46 -12.22 -33.39 22.88
N GLU A 47 -11.65 -34.22 22.03
CA GLU A 47 -10.82 -35.36 22.46
C GLU A 47 -9.54 -34.88 23.16
N ILE A 48 -8.91 -33.82 22.69
CA ILE A 48 -7.73 -33.21 23.32
C ILE A 48 -8.08 -32.75 24.74
N PHE A 49 -9.23 -32.06 24.94
CA PHE A 49 -9.64 -31.60 26.25
C PHE A 49 -9.95 -32.75 27.20
N GLN A 50 -10.55 -33.83 26.69
CA GLN A 50 -10.88 -35.03 27.49
C GLN A 50 -9.62 -35.82 27.86
N THR A 51 -8.67 -35.97 26.94
CA THR A 51 -7.53 -36.88 27.12
C THR A 51 -6.27 -36.19 27.67
N LYS A 52 -5.97 -34.97 27.18
CA LYS A 52 -4.75 -34.20 27.52
C LYS A 52 -5.04 -32.99 28.42
N GLY A 53 -6.29 -32.55 28.48
CA GLY A 53 -6.74 -31.43 29.30
C GLY A 53 -6.45 -30.03 28.69
N GLU A 54 -7.18 -29.03 29.22
CA GLU A 54 -7.09 -27.65 28.76
C GLU A 54 -5.68 -27.07 28.86
N LYS A 55 -4.94 -27.38 29.92
CA LYS A 55 -3.59 -26.84 30.14
C LYS A 55 -2.61 -27.24 29.02
N TRP A 56 -2.74 -28.47 28.52
CA TRP A 56 -1.95 -28.95 27.40
C TRP A 56 -2.32 -28.19 26.11
N PHE A 57 -3.63 -28.06 25.83
CA PHE A 57 -4.13 -27.33 24.66
C PHE A 57 -3.61 -25.89 24.65
N ARG A 58 -3.71 -25.15 25.78
CA ARG A 58 -3.20 -23.76 25.88
C ARG A 58 -1.68 -23.64 25.68
N LYS A 59 -0.93 -24.68 26.02
CA LYS A 59 0.51 -24.74 25.74
C LYS A 59 0.78 -24.90 24.26
N GLU A 60 0.04 -25.76 23.57
CA GLU A 60 0.18 -25.95 22.12
C GLU A 60 -0.28 -24.71 21.32
N GLU A 61 -1.38 -24.05 21.74
CA GLU A 61 -1.76 -22.75 21.16
C GLU A 61 -0.59 -21.73 21.21
N SER A 62 0.07 -21.61 22.37
CA SER A 62 1.19 -20.66 22.53
C SER A 62 2.42 -21.07 21.71
N LYS A 63 2.71 -22.37 21.59
CA LYS A 63 3.81 -22.89 20.79
C LYS A 63 3.57 -22.66 19.31
N LEU A 64 2.37 -22.95 18.82
CA LEU A 64 1.97 -22.72 17.45
C LEU A 64 2.03 -21.21 17.11
N LEU A 65 1.53 -20.34 17.97
CA LEU A 65 1.59 -18.90 17.80
C LEU A 65 3.03 -18.38 17.67
N ASN A 66 3.97 -18.90 18.48
CA ASN A 66 5.38 -18.54 18.36
C ASN A 66 5.95 -18.90 16.97
N ASN A 67 5.60 -20.09 16.44
CA ASN A 67 6.04 -20.51 15.11
C ASN A 67 5.41 -19.66 14.01
N ILE A 68 4.13 -19.31 14.13
CA ILE A 68 3.39 -18.45 13.19
C ILE A 68 3.99 -17.02 13.19
N SER A 69 4.41 -16.51 14.35
CA SER A 69 4.95 -15.15 14.48
C SER A 69 6.23 -14.89 13.69
N LEU A 70 6.89 -15.94 13.19
CA LEU A 70 8.09 -15.89 12.33
C LEU A 70 7.76 -15.92 10.84
N LYS A 71 6.50 -16.13 10.46
CA LYS A 71 6.03 -16.16 9.07
C LYS A 71 5.83 -14.74 8.54
N ASP A 72 5.49 -14.65 7.27
CA ASP A 72 5.17 -13.41 6.57
C ASP A 72 3.99 -13.62 5.64
N ARG A 73 3.18 -12.57 5.39
CA ARG A 73 2.00 -12.61 4.50
C ARG A 73 1.01 -13.73 4.84
N HIS A 74 0.60 -13.78 6.12
CA HIS A 74 -0.39 -14.74 6.59
C HIS A 74 -1.56 -14.04 7.28
N ILE A 75 -2.77 -14.56 7.01
CA ILE A 75 -3.98 -14.24 7.76
C ILE A 75 -4.24 -15.39 8.74
N ILE A 76 -4.30 -15.07 10.01
CA ILE A 76 -4.40 -16.06 11.10
C ILE A 76 -5.76 -15.92 11.79
N SER A 77 -6.56 -16.98 11.75
CA SER A 77 -7.74 -17.14 12.61
C SER A 77 -7.31 -17.78 13.92
N THR A 78 -7.45 -17.06 15.03
CA THR A 78 -7.07 -17.59 16.34
C THR A 78 -8.24 -18.29 17.02
N GLY A 79 -7.96 -19.29 17.85
CA GLY A 79 -8.92 -19.77 18.83
C GLY A 79 -9.34 -18.65 19.80
N GLY A 80 -10.60 -18.63 20.26
CA GLY A 80 -11.10 -17.55 21.14
C GLY A 80 -10.36 -17.43 22.49
N GLY A 81 -9.59 -18.43 22.88
CA GLY A 81 -8.80 -18.43 24.11
C GLY A 81 -7.34 -17.97 23.93
N VAL A 82 -6.82 -17.96 22.71
CA VAL A 82 -5.41 -17.60 22.43
C VAL A 82 -5.03 -16.22 22.98
N PRO A 83 -5.82 -15.14 22.75
CA PRO A 83 -5.51 -13.80 23.25
C PRO A 83 -5.59 -13.67 24.77
N VAL A 84 -6.32 -14.54 25.47
CA VAL A 84 -6.54 -14.45 26.92
C VAL A 84 -5.22 -14.55 27.69
N LYS A 85 -4.26 -15.30 27.18
CA LYS A 85 -2.92 -15.32 27.74
C LYS A 85 -2.18 -14.05 27.32
N GLU A 86 -1.82 -13.21 28.28
CA GLU A 86 -1.21 -11.91 28.04
C GLU A 86 0.04 -11.97 27.15
N GLN A 87 0.89 -12.97 27.34
CA GLN A 87 2.08 -13.20 26.52
C GLN A 87 1.74 -13.42 25.04
N ASN A 88 0.65 -14.13 24.75
CA ASN A 88 0.19 -14.37 23.39
C ASN A 88 -0.31 -13.07 22.75
N MET A 89 -1.11 -12.28 23.49
CA MET A 89 -1.61 -10.98 23.00
C MET A 89 -0.46 -10.01 22.72
N ASN A 90 0.52 -9.93 23.61
CA ASN A 90 1.71 -9.11 23.42
C ASN A 90 2.53 -9.54 22.19
N LEU A 91 2.67 -10.85 21.96
CA LEU A 91 3.35 -11.38 20.79
C LEU A 91 2.62 -11.00 19.50
N MET A 92 1.30 -11.17 19.43
CA MET A 92 0.49 -10.81 18.26
C MET A 92 0.60 -9.32 17.95
N LEU A 93 0.46 -8.45 18.95
CA LEU A 93 0.60 -6.99 18.80
C LEU A 93 2.01 -6.55 18.35
N LYS A 94 3.03 -7.30 18.75
CA LYS A 94 4.43 -7.03 18.36
C LYS A 94 4.73 -7.46 16.92
N THR A 95 4.11 -8.52 16.44
CA THR A 95 4.48 -9.19 15.18
C THR A 95 3.53 -8.93 14.02
N GLY A 96 2.32 -8.41 14.27
CA GLY A 96 1.34 -8.17 13.22
C GLY A 96 0.18 -7.29 13.64
N TYR A 97 -0.82 -7.20 12.79
CA TYR A 97 -2.04 -6.42 12.98
C TYR A 97 -3.13 -7.29 13.62
N VAL A 98 -3.57 -6.90 14.80
CA VAL A 98 -4.59 -7.64 15.56
C VAL A 98 -5.95 -7.01 15.36
N ILE A 99 -6.89 -7.77 14.83
CA ILE A 99 -8.27 -7.34 14.55
C ILE A 99 -9.23 -8.17 15.40
N CYS A 100 -10.09 -7.52 16.17
CA CYS A 100 -11.15 -8.15 16.92
C CYS A 100 -12.47 -8.14 16.15
N LEU A 101 -13.05 -9.31 15.91
CA LEU A 101 -14.43 -9.44 15.47
C LEU A 101 -15.32 -9.56 16.69
N ASP A 102 -16.18 -8.56 16.92
CA ASP A 102 -17.13 -8.56 18.02
C ASP A 102 -18.56 -8.77 17.52
N ALA A 103 -19.39 -9.38 18.35
CA ALA A 103 -20.83 -9.55 18.12
C ALA A 103 -21.57 -9.56 19.47
N SER A 104 -22.84 -9.16 19.49
CA SER A 104 -23.68 -9.30 20.67
C SER A 104 -23.91 -10.78 21.02
N VAL A 105 -24.25 -11.05 22.28
CA VAL A 105 -24.50 -12.39 22.78
C VAL A 105 -25.59 -13.09 21.96
N ASP A 106 -26.68 -12.37 21.64
CA ASP A 106 -27.80 -12.91 20.86
C ASP A 106 -27.38 -13.37 19.46
N HIS A 107 -26.54 -12.54 18.76
CA HIS A 107 -26.02 -12.91 17.44
C HIS A 107 -25.03 -14.09 17.51
N ILE A 108 -24.21 -14.16 18.55
CA ILE A 108 -23.32 -15.30 18.79
C ILE A 108 -24.13 -16.58 18.95
N VAL A 109 -25.14 -16.58 19.82
CA VAL A 109 -26.02 -17.75 20.07
C VAL A 109 -26.75 -18.16 18.79
N ALA A 110 -27.37 -17.20 18.08
CA ALA A 110 -28.06 -17.48 16.82
C ALA A 110 -27.14 -18.13 15.77
N ARG A 111 -25.89 -17.66 15.66
CA ARG A 111 -24.90 -18.24 14.73
C ARG A 111 -24.42 -19.61 15.16
N LEU A 112 -24.23 -19.83 16.45
CA LEU A 112 -23.83 -21.14 17.00
C LEU A 112 -24.93 -22.18 16.84
N SER A 113 -26.22 -21.83 17.02
CA SER A 113 -27.35 -22.76 16.82
C SER A 113 -27.48 -23.21 15.37
N VAL A 114 -27.31 -22.31 14.41
CA VAL A 114 -27.30 -22.65 12.96
C VAL A 114 -26.15 -23.59 12.60
N LEU A 115 -25.00 -23.45 13.26
CA LEU A 115 -23.84 -24.33 13.03
C LEU A 115 -24.03 -25.72 13.62
N SER A 116 -24.79 -25.86 14.73
CA SER A 116 -25.13 -27.16 15.32
C SER A 116 -25.99 -28.00 14.39
N ASP A 117 -26.96 -27.38 13.72
CA ASP A 117 -27.91 -28.06 12.84
C ASP A 117 -27.29 -28.55 11.51
N ARG A 118 -26.21 -27.91 11.08
CA ARG A 118 -25.59 -28.19 9.77
C ARG A 118 -24.45 -29.19 9.74
N ASN A 119 -23.69 -29.39 10.84
CA ASN A 119 -22.40 -30.12 10.75
C ASN A 119 -21.97 -30.99 11.93
N ASN A 120 -22.73 -31.26 12.95
CA ASN A 120 -22.27 -31.94 14.19
C ASN A 120 -21.00 -31.30 14.85
N LYS A 121 -20.49 -30.18 14.33
CA LYS A 121 -19.24 -29.52 14.77
C LYS A 121 -19.32 -28.77 16.11
N LEU A 122 -20.50 -28.71 16.74
CA LEU A 122 -20.59 -28.14 18.09
C LEU A 122 -20.05 -29.11 19.17
N ASN A 123 -20.05 -30.40 18.88
CA ASN A 123 -19.44 -31.40 19.78
C ASN A 123 -17.92 -31.22 19.91
N ASP A 124 -17.28 -30.51 18.98
CA ASP A 124 -15.85 -30.24 18.96
C ASP A 124 -15.41 -29.04 19.84
N ARG A 125 -16.37 -28.42 20.58
CA ARG A 125 -16.06 -27.26 21.45
C ARG A 125 -16.59 -27.49 22.87
N PRO A 126 -15.87 -28.21 23.72
CA PRO A 126 -16.34 -28.72 25.03
C PRO A 126 -16.84 -27.62 26.00
N LYS A 127 -16.35 -26.37 25.85
CA LYS A 127 -16.81 -25.24 26.67
C LYS A 127 -18.04 -24.49 26.12
N MET A 128 -18.58 -24.92 24.99
CA MET A 128 -19.69 -24.22 24.31
C MET A 128 -20.97 -25.08 24.20
N THR A 129 -20.88 -26.36 24.52
CA THR A 129 -22.04 -27.26 24.59
C THR A 129 -22.81 -27.01 25.87
N ASN A 130 -24.09 -26.67 25.74
CA ASN A 130 -25.04 -26.43 26.87
C ASN A 130 -24.82 -25.15 27.71
N LEU A 131 -24.18 -24.10 27.15
CA LEU A 131 -24.05 -22.80 27.83
C LEU A 131 -25.39 -22.03 27.78
N SER A 132 -25.76 -21.45 28.92
CA SER A 132 -26.82 -20.46 28.98
C SER A 132 -26.38 -19.12 28.35
N LEU A 133 -27.34 -18.26 28.02
CA LEU A 133 -27.06 -16.88 27.59
C LEU A 133 -26.20 -16.13 28.62
N GLU A 134 -26.43 -16.39 29.88
CA GLU A 134 -25.71 -15.80 31.02
C GLU A 134 -24.24 -16.25 31.05
N ASP A 135 -23.97 -17.54 30.81
CA ASP A 135 -22.60 -18.07 30.73
C ASP A 135 -21.82 -17.45 29.60
N ILE A 136 -22.42 -17.33 28.41
CA ILE A 136 -21.77 -16.68 27.23
C ILE A 136 -21.51 -15.22 27.52
N SER A 137 -22.43 -14.50 28.16
CA SER A 137 -22.27 -13.13 28.58
C SER A 137 -21.10 -12.94 29.55
N ASN A 138 -21.02 -13.81 30.56
CA ASN A 138 -19.93 -13.80 31.54
C ASN A 138 -18.58 -14.07 30.89
N PHE A 139 -18.43 -15.11 30.06
CA PHE A 139 -17.20 -15.42 29.34
C PHE A 139 -16.78 -14.29 28.37
N LYS A 140 -17.75 -13.62 27.75
CA LYS A 140 -17.46 -12.46 26.89
C LYS A 140 -16.96 -11.28 27.72
N SER A 141 -17.57 -11.02 28.86
CA SER A 141 -17.18 -9.94 29.78
C SER A 141 -15.78 -10.14 30.35
N GLU A 142 -15.42 -11.35 30.76
CA GLU A 142 -14.08 -11.70 31.24
C GLU A 142 -12.99 -11.43 30.21
N ARG A 143 -13.32 -11.54 28.90
CA ARG A 143 -12.37 -11.35 27.79
C ARG A 143 -12.39 -9.93 27.22
N ALA A 144 -13.33 -9.10 27.61
CA ALA A 144 -13.52 -7.76 27.03
C ALA A 144 -12.25 -6.91 27.12
N ASN A 145 -11.59 -6.90 28.30
CA ASN A 145 -10.37 -6.11 28.52
C ASN A 145 -9.21 -6.55 27.62
N ILE A 146 -9.08 -7.85 27.33
CA ILE A 146 -7.98 -8.31 26.48
C ILE A 146 -8.29 -8.07 25.00
N TYR A 147 -9.55 -8.25 24.58
CA TYR A 147 -9.99 -8.00 23.22
C TYR A 147 -9.94 -6.51 22.85
N SER A 148 -10.18 -5.60 23.81
CA SER A 148 -10.09 -4.14 23.58
C SER A 148 -8.68 -3.66 23.26
N ARG A 149 -7.65 -4.49 23.45
CA ARG A 149 -6.25 -4.19 23.06
C ARG A 149 -5.97 -4.41 21.57
N ALA A 150 -6.92 -4.95 20.81
CA ALA A 150 -6.78 -5.10 19.37
C ALA A 150 -6.53 -3.75 18.68
N ASN A 151 -5.76 -3.74 17.60
CA ASN A 151 -5.49 -2.54 16.81
C ASN A 151 -6.76 -2.01 16.13
N PHE A 152 -7.69 -2.90 15.81
CA PHE A 152 -8.99 -2.57 15.21
C PHE A 152 -10.07 -3.52 15.72
N THR A 153 -11.28 -2.98 15.94
CA THR A 153 -12.44 -3.81 16.32
C THR A 153 -13.61 -3.50 15.40
N ILE A 154 -14.24 -4.54 14.89
CA ILE A 154 -15.44 -4.43 14.05
C ILE A 154 -16.62 -5.16 14.73
N ASN A 155 -17.78 -4.49 14.79
CA ASN A 155 -19.03 -5.13 15.19
C ASN A 155 -19.64 -5.83 13.97
N THR A 156 -19.93 -7.12 14.10
CA THR A 156 -20.40 -7.96 13.00
C THR A 156 -21.89 -8.29 13.05
N ASN A 157 -22.68 -7.65 13.92
CA ASN A 157 -24.08 -8.01 14.13
C ASN A 157 -24.90 -7.99 12.83
N GLU A 158 -24.92 -6.85 12.16
CA GLU A 158 -25.76 -6.56 10.98
C GLU A 158 -25.02 -6.72 9.65
N LEU A 159 -23.78 -7.21 9.70
CA LEU A 159 -22.93 -7.29 8.51
C LEU A 159 -22.86 -8.73 7.97
N THR A 160 -22.89 -8.86 6.64
CA THR A 160 -22.54 -10.11 5.97
C THR A 160 -21.03 -10.36 6.05
N VAL A 161 -20.62 -11.60 5.80
CA VAL A 161 -19.18 -11.97 5.80
C VAL A 161 -18.41 -11.14 4.78
N GLU A 162 -19.01 -10.87 3.60
CA GLU A 162 -18.42 -10.04 2.55
C GLU A 162 -18.28 -8.57 2.97
N GLN A 163 -19.29 -8.01 3.66
CA GLN A 163 -19.23 -6.63 4.17
C GLN A 163 -18.14 -6.49 5.23
N VAL A 164 -18.07 -7.43 6.19
CA VAL A 164 -16.99 -7.47 7.18
C VAL A 164 -15.63 -7.56 6.48
N THR A 165 -15.49 -8.44 5.50
CA THR A 165 -14.25 -8.62 4.73
C THR A 165 -13.82 -7.31 4.06
N ASN A 166 -14.74 -6.61 3.40
CA ASN A 166 -14.44 -5.35 2.71
C ASN A 166 -13.98 -4.24 3.67
N GLU A 167 -14.62 -4.11 4.85
CA GLU A 167 -14.19 -3.15 5.86
C GLU A 167 -12.82 -3.50 6.45
N LEU A 168 -12.54 -4.79 6.65
CA LEU A 168 -11.24 -5.23 7.15
C LEU A 168 -10.13 -5.05 6.12
N LEU A 169 -10.39 -5.28 4.84
CA LEU A 169 -9.41 -5.01 3.77
C LEU A 169 -8.99 -3.54 3.74
N LYS A 170 -9.92 -2.59 3.95
CA LYS A 170 -9.59 -1.16 4.09
C LYS A 170 -8.69 -0.90 5.31
N SER A 171 -9.01 -1.50 6.44
CA SER A 171 -8.25 -1.35 7.69
C SER A 171 -6.84 -1.95 7.58
N ILE A 172 -6.73 -3.14 7.00
CA ILE A 172 -5.45 -3.82 6.73
C ILE A 172 -4.60 -3.00 5.74
N GLY A 173 -5.22 -2.49 4.68
CA GLY A 173 -4.54 -1.63 3.71
C GLY A 173 -3.92 -0.39 4.37
N LYS A 174 -4.62 0.27 5.30
CA LYS A 174 -4.05 1.38 6.08
C LYS A 174 -2.87 0.95 6.95
N PHE A 175 -2.97 -0.20 7.61
CA PHE A 175 -1.88 -0.74 8.43
C PHE A 175 -0.64 -1.06 7.60
N LEU A 176 -0.80 -1.74 6.46
CA LEU A 176 0.30 -2.05 5.54
C LEU A 176 0.94 -0.78 4.96
N ASN A 177 0.13 0.23 4.67
CA ASN A 177 0.63 1.52 4.22
C ASN A 177 1.52 2.22 5.28
N ILE A 178 1.15 2.16 6.56
CA ILE A 178 1.97 2.70 7.66
C ILE A 178 3.31 1.95 7.76
N LEU A 179 3.32 0.63 7.60
CA LEU A 179 4.56 -0.16 7.61
C LEU A 179 5.45 0.22 6.42
N ASN A 180 4.88 0.38 5.24
CA ASN A 180 5.61 0.81 4.05
C ASN A 180 6.24 2.20 4.24
N VAL A 181 5.53 3.17 4.84
CA VAL A 181 6.10 4.50 5.12
C VAL A 181 7.34 4.41 5.99
N ASN A 182 7.32 3.61 7.05
CA ASN A 182 8.47 3.42 7.93
C ASN A 182 9.69 2.83 7.21
N GLU A 183 9.49 1.96 6.21
CA GLU A 183 10.59 1.43 5.39
C GLU A 183 11.09 2.47 4.39
N TRP A 184 10.19 3.25 3.78
CA TRP A 184 10.55 4.31 2.85
C TRP A 184 11.40 5.41 3.50
N GLU A 185 11.08 5.78 4.76
CA GLU A 185 11.82 6.79 5.52
C GLU A 185 13.29 6.41 5.77
N LYS A 186 13.63 5.13 5.75
CA LYS A 186 15.00 4.65 5.93
C LYS A 186 15.89 4.85 4.71
N ILE A 187 15.30 5.11 3.55
CA ILE A 187 16.03 5.30 2.29
C ILE A 187 16.34 6.79 2.11
N ASP A 188 17.59 7.12 1.88
CA ASP A 188 18.01 8.49 1.61
C ASP A 188 17.21 9.12 0.47
N GLY A 189 16.97 10.42 0.60
CA GLY A 189 16.20 11.18 -0.36
C GLY A 189 14.71 11.18 -0.05
N PHE A 190 14.19 10.38 0.89
CA PHE A 190 12.79 10.44 1.27
C PHE A 190 12.37 11.88 1.60
N CYS A 191 11.28 12.31 0.99
CA CYS A 191 10.72 13.65 1.18
C CYS A 191 9.42 13.59 1.99
N THR A 192 8.49 12.76 1.54
CA THR A 192 7.17 12.61 2.14
C THR A 192 6.47 11.39 1.52
N SER A 193 5.39 10.96 2.14
CA SER A 193 4.39 10.11 1.52
C SER A 193 3.17 10.94 1.14
N VAL A 194 2.51 10.56 0.06
CA VAL A 194 1.25 11.17 -0.40
C VAL A 194 0.13 10.19 -0.16
N GLU A 195 -0.77 10.54 0.73
CA GLU A 195 -1.95 9.74 1.07
C GLU A 195 -3.16 10.23 0.28
N ASN A 196 -3.88 9.30 -0.34
CA ASN A 196 -5.15 9.53 -0.98
C ASN A 196 -6.16 8.47 -0.48
N ILE A 197 -7.44 8.59 -0.83
CA ILE A 197 -8.54 7.74 -0.35
C ILE A 197 -8.23 6.23 -0.50
N ASN A 198 -7.53 5.83 -1.57
CA ASN A 198 -7.29 4.43 -1.91
C ASN A 198 -5.82 4.02 -1.99
N ASN A 199 -4.87 4.92 -1.85
CA ASN A 199 -3.45 4.62 -2.04
C ASN A 199 -2.57 5.58 -1.26
N ILE A 200 -1.36 5.11 -0.91
CA ILE A 200 -0.27 5.92 -0.39
C ILE A 200 0.99 5.61 -1.22
N TYR A 201 1.75 6.63 -1.56
CA TYR A 201 3.00 6.45 -2.30
C TYR A 201 4.11 7.35 -1.79
N PRO A 202 5.39 6.92 -1.87
CA PRO A 202 6.52 7.72 -1.46
C PRO A 202 6.92 8.72 -2.54
N VAL A 203 7.47 9.85 -2.08
CA VAL A 203 8.13 10.86 -2.90
C VAL A 203 9.57 11.01 -2.42
N TYR A 204 10.53 10.79 -3.31
CA TYR A 204 11.94 10.97 -3.06
C TYR A 204 12.47 12.20 -3.81
N VAL A 205 13.34 12.97 -3.17
CA VAL A 205 14.01 14.13 -3.75
C VAL A 205 15.45 14.19 -3.25
N GLY A 206 16.40 14.18 -4.17
CA GLY A 206 17.83 14.22 -3.83
C GLY A 206 18.72 14.13 -5.05
N SER A 207 19.98 13.80 -4.86
CA SER A 207 20.94 13.57 -5.93
C SER A 207 21.39 12.12 -5.93
N ASP A 208 21.71 11.59 -7.13
CA ASP A 208 22.18 10.21 -7.34
C ASP A 208 21.20 9.13 -6.82
N LEU A 209 19.89 9.40 -6.94
CA LEU A 209 18.84 8.51 -6.46
C LEU A 209 18.51 7.35 -7.42
N TYR A 210 18.90 7.42 -8.68
CA TYR A 210 18.58 6.38 -9.66
C TYR A 210 19.16 5.00 -9.25
N GLU A 211 20.33 4.99 -8.60
CA GLU A 211 20.97 3.77 -8.10
C GLU A 211 20.14 3.06 -7.02
N LYS A 212 19.23 3.79 -6.36
CA LYS A 212 18.35 3.27 -5.31
C LYS A 212 17.03 2.71 -5.84
N LEU A 213 16.71 2.92 -7.14
CA LEU A 213 15.45 2.45 -7.73
C LEU A 213 15.22 0.95 -7.54
N PRO A 214 16.19 0.04 -7.75
CA PRO A 214 15.98 -1.38 -7.50
C PRO A 214 15.56 -1.69 -6.06
N GLN A 215 16.18 -1.05 -5.08
CA GLN A 215 15.84 -1.20 -3.67
C GLN A 215 14.45 -0.66 -3.34
N ILE A 216 14.13 0.54 -3.84
CA ILE A 216 12.82 1.18 -3.59
C ILE A 216 11.69 0.37 -4.23
N LEU A 217 11.95 -0.20 -5.40
CA LEU A 217 10.97 -0.97 -6.16
C LEU A 217 10.92 -2.45 -5.80
N GLU A 218 11.83 -2.95 -4.95
CA GLU A 218 11.90 -4.36 -4.58
C GLU A 218 10.54 -4.99 -4.24
N PRO A 219 9.65 -4.34 -3.47
CA PRO A 219 8.34 -4.90 -3.15
C PRO A 219 7.44 -5.13 -4.37
N TYR A 220 7.74 -4.49 -5.50
CA TYR A 220 6.96 -4.55 -6.74
C TYR A 220 7.61 -5.40 -7.83
N LEU A 221 8.89 -5.86 -7.64
CA LEU A 221 9.71 -6.45 -8.71
C LEU A 221 9.52 -7.95 -8.93
N ILE A 222 8.80 -8.67 -8.10
CA ILE A 222 8.68 -10.13 -8.20
C ILE A 222 8.06 -10.52 -9.54
N LYS A 223 8.90 -11.05 -10.48
CA LYS A 223 8.53 -11.51 -11.83
C LYS A 223 7.86 -10.43 -12.71
N ARG A 224 8.22 -9.15 -12.54
CA ARG A 224 7.63 -8.03 -13.29
C ARG A 224 8.58 -7.50 -14.35
N LYS A 225 8.03 -6.96 -15.44
CA LYS A 225 8.77 -6.18 -16.45
C LYS A 225 8.61 -4.71 -16.15
N MET A 226 9.63 -3.91 -16.51
CA MET A 226 9.61 -2.47 -16.45
C MET A 226 9.53 -1.90 -17.86
N PHE A 227 8.50 -1.09 -18.10
CA PHE A 227 8.27 -0.39 -19.36
C PHE A 227 8.71 1.07 -19.19
N LEU A 228 9.79 1.47 -19.81
CA LEU A 228 10.41 2.80 -19.68
C LEU A 228 9.94 3.68 -20.83
N LEU A 229 9.17 4.71 -20.52
CA LEU A 229 8.67 5.71 -21.47
C LEU A 229 9.37 7.04 -21.21
N ALA A 230 9.99 7.62 -22.24
CA ALA A 230 10.69 8.90 -22.18
C ALA A 230 10.41 9.73 -23.43
N ASP A 231 10.83 10.99 -23.43
CA ASP A 231 11.01 11.77 -24.63
C ASP A 231 12.51 11.89 -25.00
N ASP A 232 12.82 12.46 -26.17
CA ASP A 232 14.22 12.64 -26.58
C ASP A 232 15.03 13.49 -25.58
N GLY A 233 14.39 14.45 -24.89
CA GLY A 233 15.06 15.31 -23.91
C GLY A 233 15.47 14.53 -22.62
N SER A 234 14.73 13.50 -22.27
CA SER A 234 14.97 12.68 -21.07
C SER A 234 15.60 11.32 -21.37
N LYS A 235 15.84 10.98 -22.66
CA LYS A 235 16.38 9.70 -23.11
C LYS A 235 17.72 9.32 -22.45
N LEU A 236 18.56 10.29 -22.11
CA LEU A 236 19.82 10.05 -21.41
C LEU A 236 19.57 9.39 -20.04
N TYR A 237 18.61 9.90 -19.29
CA TYR A 237 18.26 9.39 -17.97
C TYR A 237 17.55 8.04 -18.05
N MET A 238 16.70 7.83 -19.06
CA MET A 238 16.10 6.54 -19.34
C MET A 238 17.16 5.45 -19.56
N ARG A 239 18.19 5.73 -20.38
CA ARG A 239 19.29 4.79 -20.63
C ARG A 239 20.11 4.51 -19.36
N LYS A 240 20.34 5.53 -18.51
CA LYS A 240 21.01 5.35 -17.22
C LYS A 240 20.21 4.40 -16.33
N ILE A 241 18.91 4.62 -16.20
CA ILE A 241 17.99 3.78 -15.40
C ILE A 241 17.92 2.37 -15.99
N GLN A 242 17.80 2.22 -17.29
CA GLN A 242 17.83 0.93 -17.97
C GLN A 242 19.08 0.11 -17.60
N LYS A 243 20.27 0.73 -17.67
CA LYS A 243 21.53 0.07 -17.31
C LYS A 243 21.55 -0.36 -15.85
N ILE A 244 21.02 0.46 -14.94
CA ILE A 244 20.90 0.11 -13.51
C ILE A 244 19.99 -1.12 -13.33
N PHE A 245 18.87 -1.17 -14.04
CA PHE A 245 17.96 -2.31 -13.99
C PHE A 245 18.59 -3.58 -14.57
N GLU A 246 19.28 -3.49 -15.69
CA GLU A 246 20.00 -4.61 -16.30
C GLU A 246 21.05 -5.22 -15.35
N LEU A 247 21.83 -4.35 -14.65
CA LEU A 247 22.79 -4.79 -13.63
C LEU A 247 22.14 -5.51 -12.43
N ASN A 248 20.87 -5.26 -12.19
CA ASN A 248 20.07 -5.89 -11.13
C ASN A 248 19.15 -7.01 -11.65
N ASN A 249 19.37 -7.48 -12.88
CA ASN A 249 18.58 -8.55 -13.53
C ASN A 249 17.08 -8.23 -13.65
N ILE A 250 16.71 -6.94 -13.73
CA ILE A 250 15.34 -6.48 -13.94
C ILE A 250 15.11 -6.32 -15.45
N LYS A 251 14.10 -7.00 -15.98
CA LYS A 251 13.76 -6.94 -17.40
C LYS A 251 13.14 -5.59 -17.75
N THR A 252 13.66 -4.95 -18.78
CA THR A 252 13.18 -3.65 -19.26
C THR A 252 12.90 -3.66 -20.75
N THR A 253 11.94 -2.87 -21.16
CA THR A 253 11.73 -2.47 -22.56
C THR A 253 11.50 -0.95 -22.62
N THR A 254 11.82 -0.31 -23.74
CA THR A 254 11.90 1.16 -23.81
C THR A 254 11.13 1.71 -25.00
N LEU A 255 10.46 2.85 -24.81
CA LEU A 255 9.86 3.65 -25.89
C LEU A 255 10.23 5.12 -25.69
N VAL A 256 10.57 5.80 -26.79
CA VAL A 256 10.92 7.23 -26.80
C VAL A 256 9.93 7.98 -27.68
N LEU A 257 9.31 9.02 -27.11
CA LEU A 257 8.41 9.93 -27.80
C LEU A 257 9.16 11.14 -28.36
N ASN A 258 8.56 11.80 -29.32
CA ASN A 258 9.02 13.12 -29.74
C ASN A 258 8.85 14.15 -28.61
N PRO A 259 9.75 15.11 -28.45
CA PRO A 259 9.63 16.12 -27.41
C PRO A 259 8.52 17.14 -27.74
N GLY A 260 7.95 17.73 -26.71
CA GLY A 260 6.98 18.83 -26.84
C GLY A 260 5.54 18.41 -26.53
N GLU A 261 4.70 19.39 -26.18
CA GLU A 261 3.33 19.22 -25.72
C GLU A 261 2.44 18.48 -26.73
N GLN A 262 2.71 18.67 -28.04
CA GLN A 262 1.97 17.96 -29.10
C GLN A 262 2.02 16.43 -29.00
N SER A 263 3.03 15.91 -28.31
CA SER A 263 3.13 14.45 -28.06
C SER A 263 2.15 13.94 -27.03
N LYS A 264 1.46 14.83 -26.33
CA LYS A 264 0.41 14.51 -25.36
C LYS A 264 -0.95 14.32 -26.07
N SER A 265 -1.03 13.35 -26.98
CA SER A 265 -2.13 13.15 -27.91
C SER A 265 -2.74 11.75 -27.87
N LEU A 266 -3.95 11.59 -28.42
CA LEU A 266 -4.60 10.29 -28.60
C LEU A 266 -3.77 9.36 -29.51
N GLU A 267 -3.12 9.89 -30.54
CA GLU A 267 -2.30 9.13 -31.47
C GLU A 267 -1.12 8.47 -30.73
N ASN A 268 -0.35 9.25 -29.98
CA ASN A 268 0.75 8.70 -29.18
C ASN A 268 0.24 7.76 -28.07
N THR A 269 -0.93 8.04 -27.48
CA THR A 269 -1.56 7.11 -26.54
C THR A 269 -1.82 5.76 -27.18
N SER A 270 -2.39 5.73 -28.41
CA SER A 270 -2.59 4.49 -29.18
C SER A 270 -1.27 3.76 -29.44
N SER A 271 -0.25 4.49 -29.87
CA SER A 271 1.09 3.92 -30.14
C SER A 271 1.72 3.30 -28.89
N ILE A 272 1.51 3.92 -27.72
CA ILE A 272 1.99 3.36 -26.44
C ILE A 272 1.22 2.08 -26.09
N TYR A 273 -0.10 2.02 -26.33
CA TYR A 273 -0.88 0.77 -26.10
C TYR A 273 -0.41 -0.36 -27.02
N GLU A 274 -0.15 -0.06 -28.30
CA GLU A 274 0.38 -1.01 -29.27
C GLU A 274 1.74 -1.56 -28.81
N TRP A 275 2.64 -0.67 -28.38
CA TRP A 275 3.93 -1.06 -27.82
C TRP A 275 3.78 -1.96 -26.58
N LEU A 276 2.98 -1.56 -25.59
CA LEU A 276 2.74 -2.37 -24.39
C LEU A 276 2.19 -3.75 -24.75
N SER A 277 1.24 -3.81 -25.68
CA SER A 277 0.62 -5.06 -26.14
C SER A 277 1.60 -5.95 -26.90
N SER A 278 2.40 -5.39 -27.82
CA SER A 278 3.40 -6.14 -28.59
C SER A 278 4.50 -6.75 -27.71
N GLU A 279 4.87 -6.05 -26.67
CA GLU A 279 5.82 -6.50 -25.63
C GLU A 279 5.17 -7.40 -24.56
N GLN A 280 3.89 -7.74 -24.73
CA GLN A 280 3.14 -8.60 -23.81
C GLN A 280 3.17 -8.07 -22.37
N ALA A 281 2.84 -6.78 -22.21
CA ALA A 281 2.70 -6.17 -20.89
C ALA A 281 1.51 -6.79 -20.14
N ASP A 282 1.73 -7.22 -18.92
CA ASP A 282 0.71 -7.78 -18.02
C ASP A 282 0.20 -6.71 -17.05
N ARG A 283 -0.96 -6.96 -16.44
CA ARG A 283 -1.61 -6.04 -15.49
C ARG A 283 -0.72 -5.66 -14.29
N ASP A 284 0.16 -6.54 -13.94
CA ASP A 284 1.04 -6.37 -12.79
C ASP A 284 2.38 -5.73 -13.13
N ASP A 285 2.71 -5.56 -14.42
CA ASP A 285 3.92 -4.89 -14.86
C ASP A 285 3.87 -3.38 -14.54
N ILE A 286 5.00 -2.70 -14.66
CA ILE A 286 5.14 -1.32 -14.22
C ILE A 286 5.57 -0.43 -15.38
N LEU A 287 4.82 0.66 -15.60
CA LEU A 287 5.19 1.73 -16.53
C LEU A 287 5.97 2.82 -15.79
N LEU A 288 7.17 3.15 -16.25
CA LEU A 288 7.97 4.27 -15.75
C LEU A 288 7.88 5.43 -16.76
N GLY A 289 7.31 6.56 -16.34
CA GLY A 289 7.35 7.82 -17.08
C GLY A 289 8.57 8.64 -16.66
N ILE A 290 9.54 8.80 -17.57
CA ILE A 290 10.82 9.48 -17.32
C ILE A 290 10.86 10.75 -18.16
N GLY A 291 10.59 11.92 -17.55
CA GLY A 291 10.52 13.16 -18.33
C GLY A 291 9.90 14.34 -17.59
N GLY A 292 9.56 15.36 -18.34
CA GLY A 292 8.80 16.52 -17.87
C GLY A 292 7.30 16.22 -17.70
N GLY A 293 6.50 17.26 -17.47
CA GLY A 293 5.07 17.16 -17.27
C GLY A 293 4.33 16.44 -18.41
N MET A 294 4.73 16.64 -19.67
CA MET A 294 4.14 15.96 -20.83
C MET A 294 4.26 14.44 -20.72
N VAL A 295 5.46 13.94 -20.44
CA VAL A 295 5.70 12.49 -20.28
C VAL A 295 4.96 11.96 -19.05
N GLY A 296 4.97 12.72 -17.94
CA GLY A 296 4.24 12.36 -16.73
C GLY A 296 2.74 12.19 -16.97
N ASP A 297 2.13 13.15 -17.65
CA ASP A 297 0.70 13.15 -17.94
C ASP A 297 0.27 12.00 -18.85
N ILE A 298 0.97 11.81 -19.99
CA ILE A 298 0.61 10.75 -20.95
C ILE A 298 0.88 9.35 -20.37
N SER A 299 2.01 9.17 -19.66
CA SER A 299 2.30 7.87 -19.02
C SER A 299 1.29 7.52 -17.94
N GLY A 300 0.90 8.49 -17.11
CA GLY A 300 -0.11 8.29 -16.09
C GLY A 300 -1.50 8.03 -16.68
N TYR A 301 -1.88 8.70 -17.78
CA TYR A 301 -3.13 8.43 -18.48
C TYR A 301 -3.15 7.02 -19.11
N VAL A 302 -2.06 6.63 -19.77
CA VAL A 302 -1.91 5.26 -20.29
C VAL A 302 -1.99 4.24 -19.17
N ALA A 303 -1.28 4.47 -18.07
CA ALA A 303 -1.30 3.56 -16.92
C ALA A 303 -2.70 3.41 -16.31
N ALA A 304 -3.48 4.50 -16.28
CA ALA A 304 -4.86 4.48 -15.78
C ALA A 304 -5.81 3.64 -16.64
N THR A 305 -5.56 3.56 -17.93
CA THR A 305 -6.51 3.02 -18.92
C THR A 305 -6.10 1.68 -19.49
N TYR A 306 -4.80 1.39 -19.63
CA TYR A 306 -4.30 0.09 -20.09
C TYR A 306 -4.70 -0.99 -19.08
N MET A 307 -5.33 -2.08 -19.57
CA MET A 307 -5.84 -3.20 -18.76
C MET A 307 -6.72 -2.78 -17.55
N ARG A 308 -7.37 -1.61 -17.61
CA ARG A 308 -8.16 -0.96 -16.54
C ARG A 308 -7.34 -0.50 -15.34
N GLY A 309 -6.08 -0.23 -15.57
CA GLY A 309 -5.13 0.28 -14.59
C GLY A 309 -3.95 -0.66 -14.34
N ILE A 310 -2.75 -0.14 -14.61
CA ILE A 310 -1.47 -0.77 -14.26
C ILE A 310 -0.70 0.15 -13.32
N LYS A 311 0.29 -0.40 -12.62
CA LYS A 311 1.16 0.42 -11.77
C LYS A 311 2.01 1.34 -12.61
N PHE A 312 2.22 2.57 -12.12
CA PHE A 312 3.16 3.45 -12.77
C PHE A 312 4.05 4.21 -11.77
N VAL A 313 5.23 4.58 -12.24
CA VAL A 313 6.25 5.30 -11.48
C VAL A 313 6.61 6.56 -12.26
N LEU A 314 6.75 7.68 -11.56
CA LEU A 314 7.19 8.94 -12.16
C LEU A 314 8.63 9.25 -11.78
N ILE A 315 9.42 9.56 -12.81
CA ILE A 315 10.80 10.05 -12.71
C ILE A 315 10.84 11.42 -13.37
N PRO A 316 10.43 12.48 -12.67
CA PRO A 316 10.43 13.82 -13.21
C PRO A 316 11.85 14.32 -13.49
N THR A 317 12.07 14.92 -14.67
CA THR A 317 13.38 15.40 -15.12
C THR A 317 13.42 16.92 -15.33
N THR A 318 12.33 17.63 -15.06
CA THR A 318 12.29 19.10 -15.10
C THR A 318 11.97 19.66 -13.72
N LEU A 319 12.50 20.85 -13.39
CA LEU A 319 12.25 21.47 -12.09
C LEU A 319 10.76 21.69 -11.82
N LEU A 320 9.99 22.06 -12.86
CA LEU A 320 8.54 22.21 -12.77
C LEU A 320 7.85 20.88 -12.43
N SER A 321 8.23 19.79 -13.09
CA SER A 321 7.61 18.49 -12.80
C SER A 321 8.01 17.94 -11.43
N MET A 322 9.23 18.20 -10.96
CA MET A 322 9.68 17.80 -9.62
C MET A 322 8.90 18.48 -8.50
N SER A 323 8.50 19.75 -8.71
CA SER A 323 7.85 20.56 -7.67
C SER A 323 6.31 20.55 -7.70
N ASP A 324 5.71 20.26 -8.86
CA ASP A 324 4.26 20.41 -9.06
C ASP A 324 3.62 19.22 -9.80
N SER A 325 3.86 19.07 -11.11
CA SER A 325 3.02 18.22 -11.97
C SER A 325 3.10 16.71 -11.69
N SER A 326 4.16 16.22 -11.03
CA SER A 326 4.29 14.81 -10.64
C SER A 326 3.50 14.44 -9.39
N ILE A 327 2.88 15.42 -8.72
CA ILE A 327 2.22 15.25 -7.43
C ILE A 327 0.70 15.34 -7.58
N GLY A 328 -0.04 14.44 -6.94
CA GLY A 328 -1.51 14.50 -6.89
C GLY A 328 -2.24 13.65 -7.94
N GLY A 329 -1.51 12.91 -8.79
CA GLY A 329 -2.08 11.89 -9.67
C GLY A 329 -3.01 12.41 -10.78
N LYS A 330 -2.95 13.71 -11.10
CA LYS A 330 -3.66 14.27 -12.26
C LYS A 330 -2.94 13.85 -13.52
N THR A 331 -3.62 13.14 -14.41
CA THR A 331 -3.07 12.67 -15.68
C THR A 331 -4.02 13.03 -16.81
N ALA A 332 -3.52 13.48 -17.93
CA ALA A 332 -4.37 13.92 -19.02
C ALA A 332 -3.67 13.87 -20.38
N ILE A 333 -4.47 13.97 -21.44
CA ILE A 333 -4.04 14.15 -22.81
C ILE A 333 -4.79 15.30 -23.45
N ASP A 334 -4.21 15.87 -24.50
CA ASP A 334 -4.80 16.93 -25.29
C ASP A 334 -5.63 16.34 -26.43
N VAL A 335 -6.81 16.89 -26.65
CA VAL A 335 -7.74 16.45 -27.71
C VAL A 335 -8.28 17.68 -28.42
N ASN A 336 -8.27 17.67 -29.75
CA ASN A 336 -8.76 18.77 -30.59
C ASN A 336 -8.15 20.14 -30.21
N ASN A 337 -6.84 20.19 -29.96
CA ASN A 337 -6.10 21.36 -29.50
C ASN A 337 -6.56 21.96 -28.16
N ILE A 338 -7.36 21.23 -27.40
CA ILE A 338 -7.74 21.63 -26.04
C ILE A 338 -6.86 20.83 -25.06
N LYS A 339 -6.09 21.57 -24.27
CA LYS A 339 -5.17 21.00 -23.28
C LYS A 339 -5.92 20.30 -22.15
N ASN A 340 -5.41 19.13 -21.77
CA ASN A 340 -5.90 18.38 -20.61
C ASN A 340 -7.40 18.04 -20.65
N LEU A 341 -7.97 17.92 -21.86
CA LEU A 341 -9.42 17.73 -22.01
C LEU A 341 -9.87 16.35 -21.55
N VAL A 342 -9.04 15.32 -21.78
CA VAL A 342 -9.36 13.94 -21.40
C VAL A 342 -8.30 13.47 -20.41
N GLY A 343 -8.71 12.95 -19.28
CA GLY A 343 -7.77 12.56 -18.23
C GLY A 343 -8.39 11.64 -17.18
N SER A 344 -7.56 11.27 -16.22
CA SER A 344 -7.90 10.45 -15.07
C SER A 344 -7.16 10.92 -13.83
N PHE A 345 -7.71 10.63 -12.65
CA PHE A 345 -6.96 10.68 -11.41
C PHE A 345 -6.35 9.29 -11.16
N HIS A 346 -5.07 9.14 -11.47
CA HIS A 346 -4.32 7.91 -11.28
C HIS A 346 -3.01 8.18 -10.56
N ASN A 347 -2.92 7.74 -9.30
CA ASN A 347 -1.74 7.99 -8.50
C ASN A 347 -0.57 7.10 -8.91
N PRO A 348 0.65 7.65 -8.97
CA PRO A 348 1.84 6.83 -9.12
C PRO A 348 2.05 5.92 -7.90
N SER A 349 2.78 4.83 -8.08
CA SER A 349 3.26 3.99 -6.99
C SER A 349 4.52 4.56 -6.33
N LEU A 350 5.20 5.50 -7.01
CA LEU A 350 6.43 6.15 -6.58
C LEU A 350 6.65 7.41 -7.43
N VAL A 351 7.14 8.47 -6.79
CA VAL A 351 7.77 9.62 -7.47
C VAL A 351 9.21 9.74 -6.99
N LEU A 352 10.17 9.78 -7.94
CA LEU A 352 11.58 9.92 -7.62
C LEU A 352 12.21 11.02 -8.44
N SER A 353 12.53 12.15 -7.79
CA SER A 353 13.15 13.34 -8.35
C SER A 353 14.66 13.34 -8.07
N ASP A 354 15.45 12.96 -9.05
CA ASP A 354 16.91 13.08 -9.00
C ASP A 354 17.35 14.40 -9.62
N LEU A 355 17.93 15.27 -8.81
CA LEU A 355 18.32 16.61 -9.25
C LEU A 355 19.41 16.60 -10.32
N ARG A 356 20.14 15.49 -10.49
CA ARG A 356 21.06 15.31 -11.63
C ARG A 356 20.37 15.44 -12.99
N ALA A 357 19.05 15.25 -13.03
CA ALA A 357 18.28 15.47 -14.25
C ALA A 357 18.26 16.95 -14.69
N LEU A 358 18.55 17.88 -13.80
CA LEU A 358 18.60 19.31 -14.09
C LEU A 358 19.90 19.74 -14.78
N ASP A 359 20.96 18.88 -14.78
CA ASP A 359 22.27 19.20 -15.39
C ASP A 359 22.18 19.54 -16.86
N THR A 360 21.26 18.90 -17.57
CA THR A 360 21.07 19.09 -19.02
C THR A 360 19.85 19.94 -19.35
N LEU A 361 19.14 20.43 -18.32
CA LEU A 361 17.90 21.17 -18.53
C LEU A 361 18.16 22.58 -19.05
N PRO A 362 17.55 22.99 -20.18
CA PRO A 362 17.72 24.37 -20.69
C PRO A 362 17.29 25.43 -19.67
N GLN A 363 18.00 26.55 -19.62
CA GLN A 363 17.76 27.64 -18.65
C GLN A 363 16.31 28.14 -18.66
N ARG A 364 15.66 28.16 -19.83
CA ARG A 364 14.23 28.51 -19.93
C ARG A 364 13.34 27.60 -19.13
N GLN A 365 13.61 26.30 -19.11
CA GLN A 365 12.83 25.30 -18.32
C GLN A 365 13.17 25.38 -16.84
N ILE A 366 14.41 25.66 -16.48
CA ILE A 366 14.81 25.97 -15.11
C ILE A 366 14.01 27.18 -14.60
N ASN A 367 13.96 28.27 -15.35
CA ASN A 367 13.22 29.48 -15.01
C ASN A 367 11.71 29.21 -14.83
N SER A 368 11.13 28.34 -15.67
CA SER A 368 9.73 27.92 -15.53
C SER A 368 9.47 27.19 -14.20
N GLY A 369 10.36 26.31 -13.81
CA GLY A 369 10.26 25.63 -12.50
C GLY A 369 10.44 26.61 -11.33
N TRP A 370 11.37 27.55 -11.44
CA TRP A 370 11.56 28.61 -10.44
C TRP A 370 10.30 29.45 -10.23
N ALA A 371 9.58 29.78 -11.30
CA ALA A 371 8.34 30.55 -11.19
C ALA A 371 7.31 29.82 -10.30
N GLU A 372 7.23 28.50 -10.40
CA GLU A 372 6.32 27.70 -9.56
C GLU A 372 6.79 27.65 -8.09
N LEU A 373 8.08 27.45 -7.86
CA LEU A 373 8.64 27.49 -6.50
C LEU A 373 8.39 28.85 -5.83
N ILE A 374 8.58 29.95 -6.56
CA ILE A 374 8.31 31.32 -6.11
C ILE A 374 6.82 31.48 -5.78
N LYS A 375 5.92 30.99 -6.64
CA LYS A 375 4.47 30.99 -6.39
C LYS A 375 4.14 30.33 -5.04
N HIS A 376 4.69 29.15 -4.74
CA HIS A 376 4.49 28.46 -3.48
C HIS A 376 4.99 29.27 -2.28
N GLY A 377 6.13 29.93 -2.41
CA GLY A 377 6.67 30.83 -1.39
C GLY A 377 5.77 32.03 -1.10
N PHE A 378 5.22 32.67 -2.17
CA PHE A 378 4.30 33.78 -2.01
C PHE A 378 2.99 33.41 -1.36
N ILE A 379 2.44 32.23 -1.71
CA ILE A 379 1.11 31.82 -1.23
C ILE A 379 1.17 31.35 0.23
N LYS A 380 2.23 30.65 0.65
CA LYS A 380 2.20 29.90 1.92
C LYS A 380 3.39 30.08 2.84
N ASP A 381 4.60 30.32 2.32
CA ASP A 381 5.81 30.28 3.15
C ASP A 381 6.82 31.35 2.78
N ARG A 382 6.78 32.49 3.50
CA ARG A 382 7.73 33.58 3.31
C ARG A 382 9.19 33.15 3.50
N LYS A 383 9.45 32.21 4.41
CA LYS A 383 10.83 31.72 4.67
C LYS A 383 11.38 30.96 3.46
N LEU A 384 10.49 30.30 2.68
CA LEU A 384 10.89 29.68 1.43
C LEU A 384 11.39 30.71 0.41
N LEU A 385 10.72 31.87 0.28
CA LEU A 385 11.20 32.97 -0.56
C LEU A 385 12.56 33.51 -0.10
N ASP A 386 12.73 33.71 1.21
CA ASP A 386 13.99 34.22 1.75
C ASP A 386 15.15 33.25 1.50
N GLN A 387 14.91 31.94 1.55
CA GLN A 387 15.89 30.93 1.14
C GLN A 387 16.24 31.01 -0.35
N MET A 388 15.24 31.17 -1.20
CA MET A 388 15.44 31.25 -2.66
C MET A 388 16.25 32.48 -3.08
N ILE A 389 16.04 33.62 -2.41
CA ILE A 389 16.79 34.86 -2.65
C ILE A 389 18.27 34.70 -2.31
N ASN A 390 18.58 33.87 -1.33
CA ASN A 390 19.95 33.67 -0.86
C ASN A 390 20.75 32.64 -1.67
N ILE A 391 20.12 31.88 -2.56
CA ILE A 391 20.82 30.98 -3.49
C ILE A 391 21.64 31.82 -4.47
N LYS A 392 22.97 31.79 -4.33
CA LYS A 392 23.90 32.55 -5.20
C LYS A 392 24.21 31.80 -6.49
N GLU A 393 24.21 30.48 -6.47
CA GLU A 393 24.49 29.64 -7.64
C GLU A 393 23.49 28.47 -7.70
N PHE A 394 22.96 28.23 -8.89
CA PHE A 394 22.16 27.07 -9.18
C PHE A 394 23.05 25.83 -9.26
N ASN A 395 23.12 25.08 -8.19
CA ASN A 395 23.86 23.83 -8.15
C ASN A 395 22.93 22.73 -7.62
N TYR A 396 22.67 21.71 -8.45
CA TYR A 396 21.81 20.56 -8.11
C TYR A 396 22.39 19.64 -7.01
N LEU A 397 23.68 19.81 -6.66
CA LEU A 397 24.28 19.18 -5.48
C LEU A 397 24.04 20.01 -4.20
N ASN A 398 23.41 21.17 -4.32
CA ASN A 398 23.17 22.05 -3.19
C ASN A 398 22.02 21.52 -2.33
N GLU A 399 22.31 21.20 -1.08
CA GLU A 399 21.33 20.79 -0.06
C GLU A 399 20.21 21.83 0.12
N GLU A 400 20.49 23.10 -0.11
CA GLU A 400 19.50 24.17 -0.05
C GLU A 400 18.45 24.03 -1.14
N LEU A 401 18.83 23.71 -2.39
CA LEU A 401 17.90 23.48 -3.49
C LEU A 401 17.04 22.24 -3.22
N ILE A 402 17.63 21.14 -2.74
CA ILE A 402 16.89 19.96 -2.32
C ILE A 402 15.86 20.32 -1.26
N SER A 403 16.26 21.12 -0.24
CA SER A 403 15.36 21.57 0.83
C SER A 403 14.21 22.42 0.29
N ILE A 404 14.47 23.33 -0.65
CA ILE A 404 13.45 24.18 -1.29
C ILE A 404 12.43 23.32 -2.04
N ILE A 405 12.89 22.38 -2.86
CA ILE A 405 11.99 21.48 -3.62
C ILE A 405 11.15 20.64 -2.66
N LYS A 406 11.77 20.05 -1.62
CA LYS A 406 11.04 19.29 -0.60
C LYS A 406 9.95 20.11 0.10
N LYS A 407 10.23 21.36 0.44
CA LYS A 407 9.25 22.28 1.04
C LYS A 407 8.13 22.61 0.07
N SER A 408 8.49 22.91 -1.19
CA SER A 408 7.53 23.22 -2.25
C SER A 408 6.54 22.07 -2.47
N ILE A 409 7.02 20.83 -2.54
CA ILE A 409 6.17 19.63 -2.64
C ILE A 409 5.17 19.56 -1.47
N LYS A 410 5.64 19.76 -0.23
CA LYS A 410 4.77 19.74 0.94
C LYS A 410 3.70 20.84 0.90
N ILE A 411 4.04 22.02 0.38
CA ILE A 411 3.08 23.12 0.17
C ILE A 411 2.04 22.73 -0.89
N ASN A 412 2.47 22.19 -2.04
CA ASN A 412 1.56 21.75 -3.10
C ASN A 412 0.56 20.70 -2.59
N LEU A 413 1.00 19.73 -1.80
CA LEU A 413 0.14 18.71 -1.21
C LEU A 413 -0.98 19.31 -0.34
N LEU A 414 -0.71 20.36 0.43
CA LEU A 414 -1.72 21.05 1.23
C LEU A 414 -2.83 21.67 0.36
N PHE A 415 -2.50 22.18 -0.82
CA PHE A 415 -3.50 22.73 -1.76
C PHE A 415 -4.29 21.63 -2.48
N SER A 416 -3.61 20.58 -2.92
CA SER A 416 -4.25 19.45 -3.60
C SER A 416 -5.27 18.74 -2.70
N TRP A 417 -4.97 18.59 -1.41
CA TRP A 417 -5.86 17.99 -0.42
C TRP A 417 -7.15 18.81 -0.18
N HIS A 418 -7.04 20.15 -0.14
CA HIS A 418 -8.20 21.04 0.00
C HIS A 418 -9.16 20.97 -1.19
N LEU A 419 -8.63 20.87 -2.41
CA LEU A 419 -9.45 20.78 -3.64
C LEU A 419 -10.16 19.42 -3.79
N MET A 420 -9.58 18.34 -3.28
CA MET A 420 -10.19 17.01 -3.35
C MET A 420 -11.32 16.81 -2.33
N ASN A 421 -11.30 17.52 -1.21
CA ASN A 421 -12.31 17.39 -0.14
C ASN A 421 -13.47 18.39 -0.25
N GLN A 422 -13.52 19.23 -1.28
CA GLN A 422 -14.63 20.18 -1.55
C GLN A 422 -15.66 19.67 -2.58
N LYS A 423 -15.61 18.39 -2.98
CA LYS A 423 -16.58 17.78 -3.91
C LYS A 423 -17.44 16.73 -3.23
#